data_d724d3b703e79adb4a3f763cfdaee436
#
_entry.id   d724d3b703e79adb4a3f763cfdaee436
#
_cell.length_a   1.000
_cell.length_b   1.000
_cell.length_c   1.000
_cell.angle_alpha   90.00
_cell.angle_beta   90.00
_cell.angle_gamma   90.00
#
_symmetry.space_group_name_H-M   'P 1'
#
loop_
_entity.id
_entity.type
_entity.pdbx_description
1 polymer ?
#
loop_
_entity_poly.entity_id
_entity_poly.type
_entity_poly.pdbx_seq_one_letter_code
_entity_poly.pdbx_strand_id
1 'polypeptide(L)'
;VISPVSSKEIYEMGMETISSDTACYPAKLVHGHIKWLVNNGVKWIFYPCINYEMVEDQTAPNHYNCPIVATYAEVIANNMDDVFAENDVQFSHPFLPYDDDTRLTRQLYEMLRPLHVGFNEVGKAVKAGRKEDKRFKDDIKKHGSYAIKYIKDNNKKAVVLAGRPYHLDPEISHGIDQLINSFGMAVLTEDSVAHFTKLQRPIRVLDQWMYHSRLYRAAEVAGRNDDIELVQLNSFGCGLDAVTTDQVEE
;
A
#
# COMPACT_ATOMS: atom_id res chain seq x y z
N VAL A 1 -4.96 18.92 1.18
CA VAL A 1 -5.05 18.48 2.57
C VAL A 1 -4.88 16.97 2.63
N ILE A 2 -4.16 16.47 3.61
CA ILE A 2 -3.98 15.04 3.89
C ILE A 2 -4.54 14.82 5.29
N SER A 3 -5.24 13.71 5.52
CA SER A 3 -5.72 13.32 6.85
C SER A 3 -4.53 13.00 7.79
N PRO A 4 -4.71 13.04 9.11
CA PRO A 4 -3.64 12.76 10.06
C PRO A 4 -3.20 11.29 9.99
N VAL A 5 -2.16 10.95 10.75
CA VAL A 5 -1.74 9.57 10.98
C VAL A 5 -2.90 8.78 11.59
N SER A 6 -3.03 7.52 11.21
CA SER A 6 -4.08 6.63 11.73
C SER A 6 -3.98 6.49 13.24
N SER A 7 -5.13 6.39 13.88
CA SER A 7 -5.27 6.18 15.32
C SER A 7 -6.63 5.56 15.62
N LYS A 8 -6.80 5.10 16.85
CA LYS A 8 -8.09 4.59 17.33
C LYS A 8 -9.21 5.64 17.20
N GLU A 9 -8.92 6.91 17.45
CA GLU A 9 -9.88 8.00 17.33
C GLU A 9 -10.32 8.18 15.86
N ILE A 10 -9.41 8.04 14.91
CA ILE A 10 -9.74 8.03 13.48
C ILE A 10 -10.66 6.85 13.15
N TYR A 11 -10.36 5.65 13.63
CA TYR A 11 -11.24 4.50 13.46
C TYR A 11 -12.64 4.73 14.00
N GLU A 12 -12.73 5.18 15.25
CA GLU A 12 -14.01 5.44 15.93
C GLU A 12 -14.85 6.49 15.21
N MET A 13 -14.22 7.51 14.62
CA MET A 13 -14.90 8.55 13.84
C MET A 13 -15.65 7.98 12.62
N GLY A 14 -15.16 6.90 12.02
CA GLY A 14 -15.74 6.29 10.83
C GLY A 14 -16.69 5.12 11.10
N MET A 15 -16.80 4.62 12.33
CA MET A 15 -17.46 3.36 12.67
C MET A 15 -18.89 3.22 12.14
N GLU A 16 -19.67 4.30 12.20
CA GLU A 16 -21.09 4.31 11.80
C GLU A 16 -21.31 4.06 10.30
N THR A 17 -20.28 4.30 9.48
CA THR A 17 -20.36 4.15 8.02
C THR A 17 -19.73 2.86 7.52
N ILE A 18 -19.15 2.03 8.40
CA ILE A 18 -18.53 0.75 8.03
C ILE A 18 -19.64 -0.24 7.68
N SER A 19 -19.65 -0.69 6.43
CA SER A 19 -20.72 -1.54 5.88
C SER A 19 -20.62 -3.02 6.29
N SER A 20 -19.46 -3.48 6.75
CA SER A 20 -19.26 -4.90 7.11
C SER A 20 -18.15 -5.07 8.14
N ASP A 21 -18.44 -5.88 9.16
CA ASP A 21 -17.47 -6.27 10.17
C ASP A 21 -16.33 -7.16 9.61
N THR A 22 -16.58 -7.83 8.48
CA THR A 22 -15.61 -8.71 7.82
C THR A 22 -14.58 -7.96 6.97
N ALA A 23 -14.76 -6.65 6.72
CA ALA A 23 -13.75 -5.84 6.06
C ALA A 23 -12.46 -5.82 6.89
N CYS A 24 -11.30 -5.85 6.22
CA CYS A 24 -10.01 -5.75 6.91
C CYS A 24 -9.88 -4.40 7.62
N TYR A 25 -9.11 -4.37 8.71
CA TYR A 25 -8.98 -3.17 9.54
C TYR A 25 -8.49 -1.93 8.75
N PRO A 26 -7.52 -2.03 7.83
CA PRO A 26 -7.12 -0.90 6.98
C PRO A 26 -8.27 -0.28 6.19
N ALA A 27 -9.17 -1.11 5.65
CA ALA A 27 -10.35 -0.61 4.94
C ALA A 27 -11.30 0.16 5.88
N LYS A 28 -11.48 -0.33 7.10
CA LYS A 28 -12.31 0.35 8.11
C LYS A 28 -11.74 1.71 8.51
N LEU A 29 -10.40 1.83 8.62
CA LEU A 29 -9.73 3.11 8.92
C LEU A 29 -10.01 4.19 7.87
N VAL A 30 -10.18 3.81 6.59
CA VAL A 30 -10.46 4.76 5.51
C VAL A 30 -11.73 5.57 5.78
N HIS A 31 -12.78 4.95 6.33
CA HIS A 31 -14.01 5.66 6.71
C HIS A 31 -13.73 6.83 7.67
N GLY A 32 -12.91 6.59 8.68
CA GLY A 32 -12.51 7.62 9.64
C GLY A 32 -11.69 8.74 9.00
N HIS A 33 -10.73 8.40 8.14
CA HIS A 33 -9.94 9.38 7.41
C HIS A 33 -10.82 10.28 6.52
N ILE A 34 -11.78 9.69 5.80
CA ILE A 34 -12.74 10.44 4.99
C ILE A 34 -13.59 11.34 5.86
N LYS A 35 -14.15 10.81 6.96
CA LYS A 35 -14.96 11.60 7.91
C LYS A 35 -14.17 12.77 8.50
N TRP A 36 -12.88 12.53 8.82
CA TRP A 36 -12.00 13.60 9.30
C TRP A 36 -11.82 14.71 8.26
N LEU A 37 -11.61 14.36 7.00
CA LEU A 37 -11.51 15.36 5.91
C LEU A 37 -12.79 16.18 5.78
N VAL A 38 -13.96 15.53 5.81
CA VAL A 38 -15.26 16.19 5.78
C VAL A 38 -15.42 17.16 6.96
N ASN A 39 -15.13 16.70 8.18
CA ASN A 39 -15.22 17.49 9.40
C ASN A 39 -14.28 18.70 9.41
N ASN A 40 -13.18 18.63 8.65
CA ASN A 40 -12.23 19.74 8.47
C ASN A 40 -12.53 20.60 7.23
N GLY A 41 -13.73 20.51 6.68
CA GLY A 41 -14.24 21.40 5.66
C GLY A 41 -13.69 21.16 4.24
N VAL A 42 -13.10 20.00 3.99
CA VAL A 42 -12.65 19.62 2.64
C VAL A 42 -13.87 19.39 1.75
N LYS A 43 -13.95 20.11 0.63
CA LYS A 43 -15.09 20.08 -0.29
C LYS A 43 -14.88 19.19 -1.51
N TRP A 44 -13.67 18.73 -1.77
CA TRP A 44 -13.36 17.80 -2.82
C TRP A 44 -12.36 16.75 -2.33
N ILE A 45 -12.80 15.50 -2.31
CA ILE A 45 -11.99 14.36 -1.89
C ILE A 45 -11.76 13.49 -3.12
N PHE A 46 -10.49 13.16 -3.38
CA PHE A 46 -10.06 12.30 -4.47
C PHE A 46 -9.53 10.99 -3.89
N TYR A 47 -10.25 9.89 -4.16
CA TYR A 47 -9.88 8.54 -3.73
C TYR A 47 -10.10 7.54 -4.86
N PRO A 48 -9.11 7.27 -5.71
CA PRO A 48 -9.28 6.43 -6.89
C PRO A 48 -9.34 4.94 -6.58
N CYS A 49 -10.02 4.19 -7.44
CA CYS A 49 -9.94 2.74 -7.55
C CYS A 49 -8.75 2.36 -8.45
N ILE A 50 -7.83 1.53 -7.96
CA ILE A 50 -6.64 1.10 -8.70
C ILE A 50 -6.59 -0.42 -8.76
N ASN A 51 -6.88 -1.00 -9.93
CA ASN A 51 -6.92 -2.44 -10.12
C ASN A 51 -5.53 -3.05 -10.33
N TYR A 52 -4.66 -2.34 -11.03
CA TYR A 52 -3.32 -2.79 -11.41
C TYR A 52 -2.26 -1.84 -10.87
N GLU A 53 -1.23 -2.42 -10.28
CA GLU A 53 0.01 -1.71 -9.93
C GLU A 53 0.99 -1.69 -11.11
N MET A 54 2.04 -0.87 -10.99
CA MET A 54 3.18 -0.97 -11.89
C MET A 54 3.86 -2.32 -11.73
N VAL A 55 4.25 -2.92 -12.86
CA VAL A 55 4.95 -4.21 -12.85
C VAL A 55 6.32 -4.06 -12.20
N GLU A 56 6.55 -4.76 -11.09
CA GLU A 56 7.84 -4.85 -10.42
C GLU A 56 8.59 -6.14 -10.75
N ASP A 57 7.88 -7.23 -10.97
CA ASP A 57 8.42 -8.52 -11.37
C ASP A 57 7.86 -8.94 -12.72
N GLN A 58 8.69 -8.90 -13.75
CA GLN A 58 8.31 -9.28 -15.12
C GLN A 58 7.99 -10.78 -15.27
N THR A 59 8.34 -11.60 -14.29
CA THR A 59 8.08 -13.04 -14.29
C THR A 59 6.81 -13.42 -13.54
N ALA A 60 6.22 -12.48 -12.80
CA ALA A 60 4.94 -12.68 -12.14
C ALA A 60 3.80 -12.77 -13.18
N PRO A 61 2.82 -13.67 -12.97
CA PRO A 61 1.72 -13.86 -13.91
C PRO A 61 0.78 -12.64 -13.99
N ASN A 62 0.74 -11.81 -12.95
CA ASN A 62 -0.07 -10.60 -12.92
C ASN A 62 0.47 -9.59 -11.88
N HIS A 63 -0.14 -8.40 -11.83
CA HIS A 63 0.23 -7.31 -10.92
C HIS A 63 -1.01 -6.60 -10.36
N TYR A 64 -2.06 -7.35 -10.03
CA TYR A 64 -3.28 -6.82 -9.42
C TYR A 64 -3.03 -6.21 -8.04
N ASN A 65 -3.89 -5.28 -7.68
CA ASN A 65 -4.16 -4.96 -6.28
C ASN A 65 -5.16 -5.94 -5.68
N CYS A 66 -5.24 -5.99 -4.35
CA CYS A 66 -6.31 -6.74 -3.70
C CYS A 66 -7.69 -6.12 -4.01
N PRO A 67 -8.78 -6.90 -3.97
CA PRO A 67 -10.12 -6.39 -4.26
C PRO A 67 -10.52 -5.16 -3.44
N ILE A 68 -10.08 -5.09 -2.18
CA ILE A 68 -10.34 -3.92 -1.32
C ILE A 68 -9.68 -2.66 -1.91
N VAL A 69 -8.39 -2.68 -2.22
CA VAL A 69 -7.70 -1.53 -2.84
C VAL A 69 -8.32 -1.18 -4.19
N ALA A 70 -8.70 -2.20 -4.97
CA ALA A 70 -9.24 -2.02 -6.31
C ALA A 70 -10.62 -1.35 -6.34
N THR A 71 -11.46 -1.54 -5.32
CA THR A 71 -12.89 -1.15 -5.39
C THR A 71 -13.43 -0.47 -4.14
N TYR A 72 -12.66 -0.30 -3.09
CA TYR A 72 -13.21 0.19 -1.81
C TYR A 72 -13.70 1.65 -1.86
N ALA A 73 -13.19 2.44 -2.79
CA ALA A 73 -13.71 3.79 -3.01
C ALA A 73 -15.19 3.78 -3.46
N GLU A 74 -15.65 2.75 -4.16
CA GLU A 74 -17.08 2.54 -4.49
C GLU A 74 -17.90 2.21 -3.23
N VAL A 75 -17.33 1.41 -2.31
CA VAL A 75 -17.97 1.12 -1.02
C VAL A 75 -18.13 2.39 -0.21
N ILE A 76 -17.08 3.21 -0.12
CA ILE A 76 -17.12 4.52 0.55
C ILE A 76 -18.19 5.42 -0.08
N ALA A 77 -18.21 5.54 -1.40
CA ALA A 77 -19.15 6.39 -2.12
C ALA A 77 -20.61 6.05 -1.77
N ASN A 78 -20.94 4.75 -1.64
CA ASN A 78 -22.28 4.28 -1.36
C ASN A 78 -22.66 4.26 0.13
N ASN A 79 -21.69 4.19 1.04
CA ASN A 79 -21.98 4.12 2.48
C ASN A 79 -21.79 5.48 3.20
N MET A 80 -21.31 6.48 2.49
CA MET A 80 -21.09 7.83 3.02
C MET A 80 -21.78 8.89 2.15
N ASP A 81 -22.71 8.52 1.28
CA ASP A 81 -23.40 9.43 0.36
C ASP A 81 -24.18 10.51 1.12
N ASP A 82 -24.89 10.17 2.19
CA ASP A 82 -25.55 11.13 3.06
C ASP A 82 -24.54 12.10 3.68
N VAL A 83 -23.40 11.62 4.17
CA VAL A 83 -22.34 12.45 4.75
C VAL A 83 -21.81 13.45 3.73
N PHE A 84 -21.62 13.02 2.49
CA PHE A 84 -21.16 13.91 1.41
C PHE A 84 -22.21 14.93 1.02
N ALA A 85 -23.47 14.52 0.91
CA ALA A 85 -24.58 15.41 0.55
C ALA A 85 -24.81 16.49 1.63
N GLU A 86 -24.86 16.12 2.91
CA GLU A 86 -25.08 17.04 4.03
C GLU A 86 -23.97 18.09 4.17
N ASN A 87 -22.73 17.75 3.75
CA ASN A 87 -21.57 18.62 3.89
C ASN A 87 -21.14 19.28 2.58
N ASP A 88 -21.89 19.12 1.47
CA ASP A 88 -21.57 19.64 0.16
C ASP A 88 -20.14 19.24 -0.29
N VAL A 89 -19.85 17.92 -0.21
CA VAL A 89 -18.56 17.33 -0.57
C VAL A 89 -18.67 16.60 -1.89
N GLN A 90 -17.81 16.94 -2.84
CA GLN A 90 -17.62 16.17 -4.06
C GLN A 90 -16.63 15.02 -3.78
N PHE A 91 -17.11 13.78 -3.79
CA PHE A 91 -16.26 12.60 -3.69
C PHE A 91 -15.96 12.03 -5.07
N SER A 92 -14.70 12.04 -5.47
CA SER A 92 -14.23 11.57 -6.79
C SER A 92 -13.48 10.25 -6.64
N HIS A 93 -14.05 9.16 -7.20
CA HIS A 93 -13.54 7.78 -7.07
C HIS A 93 -13.36 7.07 -8.41
N PRO A 94 -12.64 7.67 -9.38
CA PRO A 94 -12.48 7.05 -10.70
C PRO A 94 -11.66 5.76 -10.64
N PHE A 95 -11.98 4.81 -11.52
CA PHE A 95 -11.07 3.71 -11.83
C PHE A 95 -9.91 4.23 -12.68
N LEU A 96 -8.69 4.14 -12.16
CA LEU A 96 -7.50 4.64 -12.86
C LEU A 96 -6.61 3.49 -13.33
N PRO A 97 -6.24 3.45 -14.62
CA PRO A 97 -5.26 2.51 -15.17
C PRO A 97 -3.85 2.95 -14.78
N TYR A 98 -3.47 2.67 -13.53
CA TYR A 98 -2.23 3.16 -12.94
C TYR A 98 -0.98 2.59 -13.61
N ASP A 99 -1.09 1.47 -14.29
CA ASP A 99 -0.04 0.77 -15.04
C ASP A 99 0.20 1.32 -16.46
N ASP A 100 -0.66 2.22 -16.97
CA ASP A 100 -0.57 2.80 -18.32
C ASP A 100 -0.66 4.34 -18.28
N ASP A 101 0.47 5.01 -18.48
CA ASP A 101 0.56 6.46 -18.40
C ASP A 101 -0.32 7.20 -19.43
N THR A 102 -0.54 6.62 -20.59
CA THR A 102 -1.37 7.22 -21.65
C THR A 102 -2.84 7.19 -21.25
N ARG A 103 -3.31 6.05 -20.81
CA ARG A 103 -4.68 5.87 -20.33
C ARG A 103 -4.94 6.65 -19.04
N LEU A 104 -3.99 6.63 -18.11
CA LEU A 104 -4.03 7.41 -16.88
C LEU A 104 -4.14 8.90 -17.16
N THR A 105 -3.30 9.44 -18.05
CA THR A 105 -3.35 10.86 -18.45
C THR A 105 -4.71 11.21 -19.05
N ARG A 106 -5.27 10.34 -19.90
CA ARG A 106 -6.58 10.58 -20.51
C ARG A 106 -7.70 10.62 -19.48
N GLN A 107 -7.76 9.62 -18.57
CA GLN A 107 -8.80 9.57 -17.56
C GLN A 107 -8.71 10.72 -16.55
N LEU A 108 -7.51 11.06 -16.10
CA LEU A 108 -7.30 12.24 -15.26
C LEU A 108 -7.70 13.53 -15.98
N TYR A 109 -7.39 13.65 -17.26
CA TYR A 109 -7.84 14.82 -18.04
C TYR A 109 -9.35 14.93 -18.12
N GLU A 110 -10.07 13.84 -18.42
CA GLU A 110 -11.55 13.86 -18.48
C GLU A 110 -12.17 14.26 -17.13
N MET A 111 -11.58 13.80 -16.01
CA MET A 111 -12.03 14.16 -14.67
C MET A 111 -11.74 15.64 -14.34
N LEU A 112 -10.56 16.16 -14.74
CA LEU A 112 -10.12 17.51 -14.38
C LEU A 112 -10.53 18.58 -15.40
N ARG A 113 -11.00 18.19 -16.58
CA ARG A 113 -11.46 19.11 -17.62
C ARG A 113 -12.49 20.14 -17.17
N PRO A 114 -13.48 19.80 -16.31
CA PRO A 114 -14.42 20.79 -15.78
C PRO A 114 -13.75 21.88 -14.93
N LEU A 115 -12.54 21.63 -14.41
CA LEU A 115 -11.72 22.59 -13.66
C LEU A 115 -10.80 23.40 -14.58
N HIS A 116 -11.01 23.35 -15.90
CA HIS A 116 -10.21 24.06 -16.93
C HIS A 116 -8.73 23.65 -17.00
N VAL A 117 -8.38 22.43 -16.53
CA VAL A 117 -7.03 21.87 -16.62
C VAL A 117 -6.78 21.33 -18.03
N GLY A 118 -5.65 21.72 -18.65
CA GLY A 118 -5.30 21.30 -20.01
C GLY A 118 -4.69 19.89 -20.09
N PHE A 119 -4.92 19.17 -21.20
CA PHE A 119 -4.38 17.81 -21.41
C PHE A 119 -2.85 17.75 -21.25
N ASN A 120 -2.12 18.72 -21.79
CA ASN A 120 -0.66 18.78 -21.67
C ASN A 120 -0.21 19.00 -20.22
N GLU A 121 -1.00 19.71 -19.44
CA GLU A 121 -0.74 19.97 -18.01
C GLU A 121 -0.89 18.67 -17.20
N VAL A 122 -1.96 17.93 -17.42
CA VAL A 122 -2.16 16.60 -16.84
C VAL A 122 -1.00 15.66 -17.20
N GLY A 123 -0.60 15.61 -18.47
CA GLY A 123 0.53 14.78 -18.91
C GLY A 123 1.86 15.16 -18.24
N LYS A 124 2.10 16.45 -17.97
CA LYS A 124 3.27 16.89 -17.19
C LYS A 124 3.16 16.46 -15.73
N ALA A 125 1.98 16.55 -15.14
CA ALA A 125 1.74 16.13 -13.76
C ALA A 125 1.95 14.62 -13.58
N VAL A 126 1.41 13.80 -14.49
CA VAL A 126 1.65 12.33 -14.49
C VAL A 126 3.13 12.01 -14.55
N LYS A 127 3.88 12.65 -15.49
CA LYS A 127 5.34 12.45 -15.60
C LYS A 127 6.08 12.87 -14.32
N ALA A 128 5.68 13.98 -13.71
CA ALA A 128 6.28 14.44 -12.45
C ALA A 128 6.01 13.46 -11.32
N GLY A 129 4.77 12.98 -11.18
CA GLY A 129 4.40 11.96 -10.20
C GLY A 129 5.19 10.67 -10.37
N ARG A 130 5.34 10.16 -11.60
CA ARG A 130 6.17 8.98 -11.90
C ARG A 130 7.64 9.15 -11.51
N LYS A 131 8.18 10.33 -11.76
CA LYS A 131 9.56 10.65 -11.39
C LYS A 131 9.75 10.60 -9.87
N GLU A 132 8.81 11.17 -9.12
CA GLU A 132 8.87 11.15 -7.66
C GLU A 132 8.61 9.75 -7.07
N ASP A 133 7.65 8.99 -7.60
CA ASP A 133 7.42 7.59 -7.22
C ASP A 133 8.68 6.74 -7.42
N LYS A 134 9.33 6.90 -8.59
CA LYS A 134 10.60 6.21 -8.86
C LYS A 134 11.69 6.63 -7.87
N ARG A 135 11.83 7.92 -7.60
CA ARG A 135 12.83 8.42 -6.65
C ARG A 135 12.60 7.87 -5.25
N PHE A 136 11.36 7.87 -4.78
CA PHE A 136 10.97 7.30 -3.49
C PHE A 136 11.34 5.81 -3.40
N LYS A 137 10.97 5.01 -4.40
CA LYS A 137 11.31 3.58 -4.45
C LYS A 137 12.82 3.32 -4.51
N ASP A 138 13.56 4.13 -5.28
CA ASP A 138 15.02 4.03 -5.36
C ASP A 138 15.69 4.39 -4.01
N ASP A 139 15.17 5.39 -3.29
CA ASP A 139 15.66 5.77 -1.97
C ASP A 139 15.42 4.65 -0.94
N ILE A 140 14.25 4.02 -0.93
CA ILE A 140 13.96 2.86 -0.06
C ILE A 140 14.98 1.73 -0.32
N LYS A 141 15.19 1.35 -1.57
CA LYS A 141 16.16 0.31 -1.96
C LYS A 141 17.59 0.66 -1.52
N LYS A 142 17.96 1.93 -1.66
CA LYS A 142 19.26 2.42 -1.23
C LYS A 142 19.43 2.32 0.29
N HIS A 143 18.41 2.71 1.05
CA HIS A 143 18.43 2.57 2.51
C HIS A 143 18.46 1.09 2.94
N GLY A 144 17.72 0.21 2.27
CA GLY A 144 17.82 -1.23 2.47
C GLY A 144 19.24 -1.77 2.26
N SER A 145 19.90 -1.30 1.18
CA SER A 145 21.29 -1.68 0.89
C SER A 145 22.26 -1.20 1.99
N TYR A 146 22.09 0.01 2.52
CA TYR A 146 22.88 0.51 3.62
C TYR A 146 22.63 -0.28 4.91
N ALA A 147 21.39 -0.61 5.20
CA ALA A 147 21.04 -1.38 6.38
C ALA A 147 21.65 -2.78 6.35
N ILE A 148 21.57 -3.49 5.22
CA ILE A 148 22.19 -4.82 5.06
C ILE A 148 23.70 -4.74 5.23
N LYS A 149 24.35 -3.73 4.65
CA LYS A 149 25.78 -3.50 4.85
C LYS A 149 26.11 -3.26 6.31
N TYR A 150 25.35 -2.40 6.99
CA TYR A 150 25.52 -2.11 8.42
C TYR A 150 25.41 -3.36 9.29
N ILE A 151 24.41 -4.20 9.03
CA ILE A 151 24.18 -5.46 9.74
C ILE A 151 25.42 -6.36 9.64
N LYS A 152 25.93 -6.56 8.43
CA LYS A 152 27.13 -7.39 8.17
C LYS A 152 28.39 -6.82 8.80
N ASP A 153 28.65 -5.52 8.63
CA ASP A 153 29.85 -4.87 9.14
C ASP A 153 29.90 -4.85 10.68
N ASN A 154 28.75 -4.91 11.37
CA ASN A 154 28.65 -4.82 12.82
C ASN A 154 28.20 -6.12 13.50
N ASN A 155 28.14 -7.23 12.77
CA ASN A 155 27.67 -8.54 13.27
C ASN A 155 26.32 -8.43 14.01
N LYS A 156 25.37 -7.73 13.39
CA LYS A 156 24.01 -7.53 13.90
C LYS A 156 23.02 -8.45 13.20
N LYS A 157 21.86 -8.64 13.82
CA LYS A 157 20.71 -9.30 13.23
C LYS A 157 19.69 -8.28 12.71
N ALA A 158 18.87 -8.70 11.76
CA ALA A 158 17.76 -7.92 11.26
C ALA A 158 16.48 -8.76 11.11
N VAL A 159 15.36 -8.06 11.12
CA VAL A 159 14.06 -8.62 10.78
C VAL A 159 13.53 -7.87 9.57
N VAL A 160 13.14 -8.60 8.53
CA VAL A 160 12.26 -8.06 7.49
C VAL A 160 10.84 -8.12 8.02
N LEU A 161 10.31 -6.96 8.40
CA LEU A 161 8.91 -6.83 8.81
C LEU A 161 8.08 -6.72 7.54
N ALA A 162 7.54 -7.86 7.13
CA ALA A 162 6.90 -8.04 5.84
C ALA A 162 5.37 -8.07 5.95
N GLY A 163 4.70 -7.71 4.89
CA GLY A 163 3.26 -7.69 4.80
C GLY A 163 2.80 -6.86 3.62
N ARG A 164 1.82 -6.02 3.85
CA ARG A 164 1.35 -5.03 2.88
C ARG A 164 1.78 -3.64 3.29
N PRO A 165 1.80 -2.66 2.39
CA PRO A 165 2.23 -1.31 2.72
C PRO A 165 1.56 -0.70 3.95
N TYR A 166 0.29 -1.01 4.19
CA TYR A 166 -0.44 -0.52 5.34
C TYR A 166 0.02 -1.10 6.69
N HIS A 167 0.76 -2.22 6.70
CA HIS A 167 1.34 -2.76 7.94
C HIS A 167 2.44 -1.88 8.53
N LEU A 168 2.89 -0.85 7.80
CA LEU A 168 3.80 0.18 8.30
C LEU A 168 3.07 1.34 8.99
N ASP A 169 1.73 1.38 8.89
CA ASP A 169 0.92 2.38 9.59
C ASP A 169 1.00 2.15 11.11
N PRO A 170 1.24 3.19 11.93
CA PRO A 170 1.44 3.05 13.37
C PRO A 170 0.27 2.42 14.12
N GLU A 171 -0.97 2.68 13.68
CA GLU A 171 -2.17 2.08 14.27
C GLU A 171 -2.27 0.59 13.95
N ILE A 172 -1.84 0.18 12.75
CA ILE A 172 -1.90 -1.20 12.29
C ILE A 172 -0.71 -2.01 12.81
N SER A 173 0.49 -1.42 12.85
CA SER A 173 1.71 -2.11 13.28
C SER A 173 1.82 -2.28 14.80
N HIS A 174 1.05 -1.50 15.56
CA HIS A 174 1.06 -1.53 17.04
C HIS A 174 2.46 -1.42 17.66
N GLY A 175 3.41 -0.77 16.98
CA GLY A 175 4.78 -0.58 17.46
C GLY A 175 5.66 -1.84 17.41
N ILE A 176 5.32 -2.83 16.59
CA ILE A 176 6.12 -4.06 16.40
C ILE A 176 7.52 -3.71 15.89
N ASP A 177 7.66 -2.74 15.01
CA ASP A 177 8.95 -2.22 14.53
C ASP A 177 9.82 -1.69 15.67
N GLN A 178 9.25 -0.94 16.60
CA GLN A 178 9.93 -0.42 17.77
C GLN A 178 10.32 -1.55 18.75
N LEU A 179 9.42 -2.53 18.92
CA LEU A 179 9.70 -3.71 19.75
C LEU A 179 10.91 -4.49 19.20
N ILE A 180 10.93 -4.80 17.91
CA ILE A 180 12.04 -5.48 17.25
C ILE A 180 13.34 -4.69 17.45
N ASN A 181 13.29 -3.39 17.22
CA ASN A 181 14.47 -2.52 17.38
C ASN A 181 14.96 -2.46 18.85
N SER A 182 14.05 -2.58 19.83
CA SER A 182 14.42 -2.63 21.27
C SER A 182 15.26 -3.85 21.65
N PHE A 183 15.20 -4.94 20.86
CA PHE A 183 16.05 -6.11 21.00
C PHE A 183 17.43 -5.93 20.33
N GLY A 184 17.73 -4.75 19.80
CA GLY A 184 18.99 -4.44 19.12
C GLY A 184 19.08 -4.97 17.69
N MET A 185 17.97 -5.41 17.10
CA MET A 185 17.86 -5.85 15.72
C MET A 185 17.47 -4.69 14.81
N ALA A 186 17.98 -4.70 13.57
CA ALA A 186 17.53 -3.77 12.55
C ALA A 186 16.16 -4.21 11.99
N VAL A 187 15.34 -3.23 11.61
CA VAL A 187 14.05 -3.48 10.93
C VAL A 187 14.18 -3.09 9.47
N LEU A 188 13.81 -4.00 8.60
CA LEU A 188 13.75 -3.83 7.15
C LEU A 188 12.32 -4.02 6.67
N THR A 189 11.97 -3.46 5.54
CA THR A 189 10.67 -3.68 4.88
C THR A 189 10.86 -4.53 3.63
N GLU A 190 9.81 -5.22 3.15
CA GLU A 190 9.93 -6.05 1.95
C GLU A 190 10.38 -5.27 0.71
N ASP A 191 9.94 -4.03 0.54
CA ASP A 191 10.31 -3.18 -0.59
C ASP A 191 11.75 -2.68 -0.51
N SER A 192 12.32 -2.64 0.69
CA SER A 192 13.73 -2.29 0.89
C SER A 192 14.69 -3.42 0.49
N VAL A 193 14.23 -4.68 0.47
CA VAL A 193 15.09 -5.84 0.25
C VAL A 193 14.71 -6.72 -0.95
N ALA A 194 13.47 -6.73 -1.39
CA ALA A 194 12.99 -7.61 -2.46
C ALA A 194 13.78 -7.48 -3.78
N HIS A 195 14.47 -6.36 -4.00
CA HIS A 195 15.27 -6.14 -5.21
C HIS A 195 16.61 -6.91 -5.24
N PHE A 196 17.03 -7.51 -4.12
CA PHE A 196 18.28 -8.30 -4.08
C PHE A 196 18.15 -9.69 -4.67
N THR A 197 16.94 -10.15 -4.96
CA THR A 197 16.71 -11.45 -5.54
C THR A 197 15.68 -11.42 -6.66
N LYS A 198 15.66 -12.48 -7.44
CA LYS A 198 14.58 -12.80 -8.39
C LYS A 198 13.94 -14.08 -7.92
N LEU A 199 12.63 -14.07 -7.78
CA LEU A 199 11.89 -15.25 -7.37
C LEU A 199 12.07 -16.39 -8.38
N GLN A 200 12.41 -17.57 -7.88
CA GLN A 200 12.45 -18.78 -8.70
C GLN A 200 11.03 -19.30 -8.91
N ARG A 201 10.70 -19.67 -10.12
CA ARG A 201 9.39 -20.18 -10.51
C ARG A 201 9.46 -21.59 -11.08
N PRO A 202 8.41 -22.41 -11.01
CA PRO A 202 7.10 -22.08 -10.47
C PRO A 202 7.09 -22.03 -8.94
N ILE A 203 6.24 -21.18 -8.36
CA ILE A 203 5.93 -21.18 -6.93
C ILE A 203 4.66 -22.00 -6.70
N ARG A 204 4.45 -22.45 -5.47
CA ARG A 204 3.31 -23.28 -5.09
C ARG A 204 1.98 -22.54 -5.19
N VAL A 205 1.97 -21.27 -4.79
CA VAL A 205 0.80 -20.41 -4.83
C VAL A 205 0.91 -19.41 -5.98
N LEU A 206 -0.15 -19.27 -6.76
CA LEU A 206 -0.19 -18.33 -7.87
C LEU A 206 -0.17 -16.88 -7.36
N ASP A 207 0.91 -16.15 -7.63
CA ASP A 207 1.07 -14.76 -7.23
C ASP A 207 0.53 -13.79 -8.29
N GLN A 208 -0.74 -13.49 -8.21
CA GLN A 208 -1.38 -12.53 -9.12
C GLN A 208 -1.34 -11.08 -8.60
N TRP A 209 -1.07 -10.88 -7.32
CA TRP A 209 -1.03 -9.56 -6.71
C TRP A 209 0.40 -9.08 -6.56
N MET A 210 0.65 -7.84 -6.97
CA MET A 210 1.99 -7.26 -7.00
C MET A 210 2.70 -7.32 -5.62
N TYR A 211 1.97 -7.01 -4.54
CA TYR A 211 2.53 -7.02 -3.19
C TYR A 211 2.90 -8.42 -2.69
N HIS A 212 2.22 -9.47 -3.14
CA HIS A 212 2.62 -10.85 -2.83
C HIS A 212 3.91 -11.26 -3.53
N SER A 213 4.06 -10.92 -4.82
CA SER A 213 5.32 -11.16 -5.53
C SER A 213 6.50 -10.46 -4.84
N ARG A 214 6.28 -9.28 -4.28
CA ARG A 214 7.28 -8.56 -3.49
C ARG A 214 7.59 -9.27 -2.18
N LEU A 215 6.54 -9.72 -1.45
CA LEU A 215 6.65 -10.47 -0.20
C LEU A 215 7.48 -11.75 -0.37
N TYR A 216 7.19 -12.56 -1.40
CA TYR A 216 7.94 -13.80 -1.67
C TYR A 216 9.41 -13.54 -2.02
N ARG A 217 9.70 -12.47 -2.77
CA ARG A 217 11.09 -12.06 -3.01
C ARG A 217 11.80 -11.65 -1.72
N ALA A 218 11.12 -10.96 -0.83
CA ALA A 218 11.68 -10.59 0.46
C ALA A 218 11.95 -11.83 1.35
N ALA A 219 11.06 -12.82 1.33
CA ALA A 219 11.24 -14.10 2.01
C ALA A 219 12.47 -14.85 1.48
N GLU A 220 12.66 -14.90 0.15
CA GLU A 220 13.85 -15.48 -0.47
C GLU A 220 15.14 -14.78 -0.05
N VAL A 221 15.12 -13.45 0.16
CA VAL A 221 16.28 -12.72 0.69
C VAL A 221 16.58 -13.13 2.12
N ALA A 222 15.57 -13.25 2.97
CA ALA A 222 15.74 -13.67 4.35
C ALA A 222 16.28 -15.11 4.42
N GLY A 223 15.67 -16.05 3.69
CA GLY A 223 16.10 -17.45 3.66
C GLY A 223 17.53 -17.71 3.17
N ARG A 224 18.14 -16.73 2.46
CA ARG A 224 19.54 -16.82 1.99
C ARG A 224 20.55 -16.10 2.89
N ASN A 225 20.12 -15.51 3.98
CA ASN A 225 20.97 -14.70 4.86
C ASN A 225 20.76 -15.10 6.33
N ASP A 226 21.71 -15.76 6.93
CA ASP A 226 21.68 -16.22 8.33
C ASP A 226 21.51 -15.07 9.36
N ASP A 227 21.72 -13.83 8.96
CA ASP A 227 21.59 -12.64 9.80
C ASP A 227 20.25 -11.92 9.64
N ILE A 228 19.36 -12.43 8.78
CA ILE A 228 18.08 -11.81 8.46
C ILE A 228 16.97 -12.82 8.66
N GLU A 229 16.04 -12.50 9.54
CA GLU A 229 14.79 -13.23 9.73
C GLU A 229 13.64 -12.49 9.06
N LEU A 230 12.54 -13.18 8.78
CA LEU A 230 11.32 -12.56 8.28
C LEU A 230 10.17 -12.75 9.27
N VAL A 231 9.47 -11.66 9.56
CA VAL A 231 8.22 -11.67 10.32
C VAL A 231 7.13 -11.15 9.42
N GLN A 232 6.18 -12.00 9.07
CA GLN A 232 5.03 -11.61 8.26
C GLN A 232 3.89 -11.09 9.14
N LEU A 233 3.44 -9.87 8.86
CA LEU A 233 2.21 -9.32 9.43
C LEU A 233 1.03 -9.69 8.53
N ASN A 234 0.00 -10.26 9.13
CA ASN A 234 -1.22 -10.65 8.45
C ASN A 234 -2.40 -9.83 8.96
N SER A 235 -3.25 -9.37 8.06
CA SER A 235 -4.50 -8.73 8.44
C SER A 235 -5.56 -9.78 8.78
N PHE A 236 -6.14 -9.68 9.95
CA PHE A 236 -7.34 -10.44 10.29
C PHE A 236 -8.46 -10.13 9.27
N GLY A 237 -9.09 -11.17 8.73
CA GLY A 237 -10.09 -11.04 7.67
C GLY A 237 -9.52 -11.06 6.24
N CYS A 238 -8.18 -11.08 6.05
CA CYS A 238 -7.58 -11.30 4.74
C CYS A 238 -7.44 -12.80 4.45
N GLY A 239 -8.40 -13.38 3.71
CA GLY A 239 -8.37 -14.81 3.36
C GLY A 239 -7.13 -15.23 2.55
N LEU A 240 -6.55 -14.32 1.76
CA LEU A 240 -5.36 -14.64 0.98
C LEU A 240 -4.09 -14.67 1.84
N ASP A 241 -3.99 -13.86 2.91
CA ASP A 241 -2.85 -13.92 3.82
C ASP A 241 -2.74 -15.30 4.50
N ALA A 242 -3.86 -15.97 4.73
CA ALA A 242 -3.87 -17.35 5.28
C ALA A 242 -3.19 -18.39 4.36
N VAL A 243 -3.07 -18.10 3.06
CA VAL A 243 -2.44 -18.98 2.07
C VAL A 243 -1.00 -18.54 1.76
N THR A 244 -0.72 -17.25 1.85
CA THR A 244 0.61 -16.71 1.54
C THR A 244 1.67 -17.06 2.58
N THR A 245 1.27 -17.31 3.83
CA THR A 245 2.19 -17.76 4.90
C THR A 245 2.89 -19.06 4.54
N ASP A 246 2.17 -20.05 4.05
CA ASP A 246 2.75 -21.33 3.64
C ASP A 246 3.80 -21.17 2.54
N GLN A 247 3.55 -20.25 1.60
CA GLN A 247 4.51 -19.97 0.52
C GLN A 247 5.73 -19.17 0.99
N VAL A 248 5.58 -18.35 2.02
CA VAL A 248 6.67 -17.57 2.61
C VAL A 248 7.61 -18.47 3.41
N GLU A 249 7.06 -19.53 4.05
CA GLU A 249 7.84 -20.50 4.85
C GLU A 249 8.62 -21.49 3.99
N GLU A 250 8.19 -21.77 2.75
CA GLU A 250 8.91 -22.61 1.78
C GLU A 250 10.18 -21.94 1.23
#